data_d290cf2af3afc57f7cc4061f68aa1b8a
#
_entry.id   d290cf2af3afc57f7cc4061f68aa1b8a
#
_cell.length_a   1.000
_cell.length_b   1.000
_cell.length_c   1.000
_cell.angle_alpha   90.00
_cell.angle_beta   90.00
_cell.angle_gamma   90.00
#
_symmetry.space_group_name_H-M   'P 1'
#
loop_
_entity.id
_entity.type
_entity.pdbx_description
1 polymer ?
#
loop_
_entity_poly.entity_id
_entity_poly.type
_entity_poly.pdbx_seq_one_letter_code
_entity_poly.pdbx_strand_id
1 'polypeptide(L)'
;LGDVYKRQSAFNESIILVDTLLGISLDKYMGEDYPLYKRFYYDYQCTSMRPERIVPDCFAFYLLSRYEMNYHEGTCLVDLMMHSGKINYVVQHLLGYDDIGQAMGYSDQENEWCRKNEKDIWEYICANDHLHARDPMVIRYYMKPAPTVDMLGGQAPALIGSWVGARIIASYMKKHKDLKIKDLLELTDYQSMFEESGYLKL
;
A
#
# COMPACT_ATOMS: atom_id res chain seq x y z
N LEU A 1 -22.77 10.20 25.50
CA LEU A 1 -23.16 9.18 24.50
C LEU A 1 -22.42 9.34 23.17
N GLY A 2 -22.18 10.57 22.71
CA GLY A 2 -21.42 10.82 21.48
C GLY A 2 -19.96 10.37 21.54
N ASP A 3 -19.30 10.54 22.68
CA ASP A 3 -17.91 10.12 22.87
C ASP A 3 -17.74 8.60 22.95
N VAL A 4 -18.72 7.90 23.53
CA VAL A 4 -18.70 6.44 23.58
C VAL A 4 -18.90 5.83 22.18
N TYR A 5 -19.75 6.41 21.34
CA TYR A 5 -19.97 5.97 19.98
C TYR A 5 -18.73 6.24 19.08
N LYS A 6 -18.08 7.38 19.23
CA LYS A 6 -16.83 7.66 18.53
C LYS A 6 -15.71 6.70 18.94
N ARG A 7 -15.62 6.33 20.21
CA ARG A 7 -14.65 5.33 20.68
C ARG A 7 -14.97 3.92 20.17
N GLN A 8 -16.23 3.54 20.07
CA GLN A 8 -16.60 2.22 19.52
C GLN A 8 -16.33 2.12 18.01
N SER A 9 -16.51 3.17 17.23
CA SER A 9 -16.12 3.20 15.81
C SER A 9 -14.60 3.11 15.63
N ALA A 10 -13.82 3.64 16.56
CA ALA A 10 -12.36 3.61 16.53
C ALA A 10 -11.77 2.19 16.72
N PHE A 11 -12.54 1.26 17.28
CA PHE A 11 -12.05 -0.12 17.47
C PHE A 11 -11.76 -0.88 16.16
N ASN A 12 -12.26 -0.41 15.04
CA ASN A 12 -11.97 -1.02 13.73
C ASN A 12 -10.79 -0.36 13.01
N GLU A 13 -10.31 0.79 13.47
CA GLU A 13 -9.25 1.54 12.82
C GLU A 13 -8.00 1.56 13.70
N SER A 14 -6.86 1.33 13.08
CA SER A 14 -5.56 1.35 13.77
C SER A 14 -5.12 2.78 14.11
N ILE A 15 -5.49 3.72 13.25
CA ILE A 15 -5.09 5.13 13.34
C ILE A 15 -6.29 5.99 12.99
N ILE A 16 -6.47 7.09 13.70
CA ILE A 16 -7.49 8.12 13.44
C ILE A 16 -6.85 9.50 13.43
N LEU A 17 -7.32 10.37 12.55
CA LEU A 17 -6.95 11.78 12.52
C LEU A 17 -8.18 12.64 12.84
N VAL A 18 -8.06 13.48 13.87
CA VAL A 18 -9.12 14.44 14.25
C VAL A 18 -8.46 15.81 14.38
N ASP A 19 -8.78 16.70 13.47
CA ASP A 19 -8.13 18.01 13.35
C ASP A 19 -6.60 17.85 13.23
N THR A 20 -5.87 18.20 14.30
CA THR A 20 -4.40 18.10 14.38
C THR A 20 -3.93 16.95 15.27
N LEU A 21 -4.84 16.13 15.78
CA LEU A 21 -4.54 15.02 16.69
C LEU A 21 -4.55 13.70 15.94
N LEU A 22 -3.44 12.98 16.03
CA LEU A 22 -3.32 11.61 15.54
C LEU A 22 -3.53 10.66 16.72
N GLY A 23 -4.62 9.89 16.66
CA GLY A 23 -4.91 8.84 17.63
C GLY A 23 -4.43 7.48 17.14
N ILE A 24 -3.86 6.68 18.02
CA ILE A 24 -3.33 5.34 17.72
C ILE A 24 -4.02 4.33 18.62
N SER A 25 -4.61 3.29 18.02
CA SER A 25 -5.23 2.17 18.73
C SER A 25 -4.15 1.15 19.07
N LEU A 26 -3.53 1.27 20.24
CA LEU A 26 -2.40 0.42 20.66
C LEU A 26 -2.76 -1.07 20.72
N ASP A 27 -4.03 -1.40 20.93
CA ASP A 27 -4.54 -2.77 20.86
C ASP A 27 -4.37 -3.44 19.47
N LYS A 28 -4.12 -2.66 18.43
CA LYS A 28 -3.80 -3.14 17.09
C LYS A 28 -2.30 -3.41 16.86
N TYR A 29 -1.46 -3.17 17.86
CA TYR A 29 -0.01 -3.24 17.73
C TYR A 29 0.65 -4.03 18.88
N MET A 30 -0.07 -5.03 19.42
CA MET A 30 0.41 -5.84 20.55
C MET A 30 1.38 -6.96 20.16
N GLY A 31 1.61 -7.15 18.87
CA GLY A 31 2.41 -8.26 18.33
C GLY A 31 1.54 -9.31 17.65
N GLU A 32 2.04 -9.91 16.57
CA GLU A 32 1.30 -10.88 15.74
C GLU A 32 0.79 -12.10 16.53
N ASP A 33 1.52 -12.51 17.55
CA ASP A 33 1.20 -13.65 18.41
C ASP A 33 0.29 -13.31 19.60
N TYR A 34 -0.22 -12.08 19.69
CA TYR A 34 -1.07 -11.69 20.80
C TYR A 34 -2.31 -12.59 20.90
N PRO A 35 -2.53 -13.28 22.05
CA PRO A 35 -3.51 -14.39 22.12
C PRO A 35 -4.95 -14.02 21.75
N LEU A 36 -5.35 -12.76 21.97
CA LEU A 36 -6.70 -12.32 21.66
C LEU A 36 -6.92 -12.12 20.15
N TYR A 37 -5.88 -11.88 19.35
CA TYR A 37 -6.03 -11.65 17.92
C TYR A 37 -6.63 -12.86 17.21
N LYS A 38 -6.20 -14.07 17.56
CA LYS A 38 -6.71 -15.33 16.97
C LYS A 38 -8.22 -15.54 17.12
N ARG A 39 -8.89 -14.77 17.99
CA ARG A 39 -10.34 -14.83 18.18
C ARG A 39 -11.11 -13.88 17.24
N PHE A 40 -10.44 -12.85 16.71
CA PHE A 40 -11.10 -11.75 16.02
C PHE A 40 -10.53 -11.47 14.62
N TYR A 41 -9.30 -11.94 14.35
CA TYR A 41 -8.57 -11.65 13.13
C TYR A 41 -8.03 -12.92 12.50
N TYR A 42 -7.89 -12.90 11.19
CA TYR A 42 -7.18 -13.94 10.45
C TYR A 42 -5.66 -13.78 10.60
N ASP A 43 -4.90 -14.85 10.45
CA ASP A 43 -3.44 -14.84 10.61
C ASP A 43 -2.76 -13.78 9.74
N TYR A 44 -3.18 -13.63 8.49
CA TYR A 44 -2.64 -12.60 7.58
C TYR A 44 -2.88 -11.16 8.06
N GLN A 45 -3.93 -10.91 8.85
CA GLN A 45 -4.18 -9.60 9.44
C GLN A 45 -3.26 -9.34 10.64
N CYS A 46 -2.98 -10.39 11.41
CA CYS A 46 -2.13 -10.29 12.60
C CYS A 46 -0.68 -9.94 12.25
N THR A 47 -0.18 -10.34 11.07
CA THR A 47 1.20 -10.05 10.65
C THR A 47 1.55 -8.56 10.60
N SER A 48 0.57 -7.70 10.35
CA SER A 48 0.73 -6.24 10.36
C SER A 48 0.53 -5.60 11.75
N MET A 49 0.01 -6.37 12.73
CA MET A 49 -0.36 -5.85 14.06
C MET A 49 0.82 -5.88 15.03
N ARG A 50 1.98 -5.39 14.60
CA ARG A 50 3.25 -5.37 15.36
C ARG A 50 3.62 -3.95 15.76
N PRO A 51 4.27 -3.74 16.93
CA PRO A 51 4.70 -2.41 17.40
C PRO A 51 5.53 -1.62 16.37
N GLU A 52 6.35 -2.30 15.57
CA GLU A 52 7.21 -1.71 14.55
C GLU A 52 6.41 -1.03 13.43
N ARG A 53 5.12 -1.40 13.28
CA ARG A 53 4.22 -0.81 12.29
C ARG A 53 3.63 0.54 12.72
N ILE A 54 3.68 0.90 14.00
CA ILE A 54 3.07 2.14 14.50
C ILE A 54 3.56 3.36 13.71
N VAL A 55 4.87 3.52 13.59
CA VAL A 55 5.43 4.72 12.93
C VAL A 55 5.15 4.75 11.43
N PRO A 56 5.46 3.70 10.64
CA PRO A 56 5.16 3.70 9.20
C PRO A 56 3.66 3.83 8.91
N ASP A 57 2.79 3.20 9.70
CA ASP A 57 1.34 3.30 9.52
C ASP A 57 0.83 4.71 9.83
N CYS A 58 1.37 5.40 10.85
CA CYS A 58 1.06 6.80 11.12
C CYS A 58 1.41 7.72 9.94
N PHE A 59 2.60 7.55 9.35
CA PHE A 59 2.99 8.32 8.18
C PHE A 59 2.12 8.00 6.97
N ALA A 60 1.89 6.72 6.69
CA ALA A 60 1.06 6.29 5.56
C ALA A 60 -0.37 6.83 5.69
N PHE A 61 -0.98 6.70 6.87
CA PHE A 61 -2.33 7.19 7.14
C PHE A 61 -2.42 8.71 7.01
N TYR A 62 -1.46 9.46 7.59
CA TYR A 62 -1.41 10.92 7.48
C TYR A 62 -1.28 11.36 6.01
N LEU A 63 -0.39 10.74 5.26
CA LEU A 63 -0.20 11.07 3.84
C LEU A 63 -1.44 10.73 3.01
N LEU A 64 -2.07 9.57 3.22
CA LEU A 64 -3.31 9.19 2.55
C LEU A 64 -4.45 10.17 2.85
N SER A 65 -4.56 10.65 4.09
CA SER A 65 -5.59 11.63 4.48
C SER A 65 -5.31 13.04 3.94
N ARG A 66 -4.06 13.37 3.68
CA ARG A 66 -3.67 14.69 3.18
C ARG A 66 -3.66 14.78 1.66
N TYR A 67 -3.34 13.68 1.00
CA TYR A 67 -3.23 13.55 -0.45
C TYR A 67 -4.22 12.48 -0.92
N GLU A 68 -5.51 12.78 -0.78
CA GLU A 68 -6.57 11.85 -1.14
C GLU A 68 -6.59 11.55 -2.63
N MET A 69 -6.98 10.33 -2.98
CA MET A 69 -7.17 9.97 -4.37
C MET A 69 -8.43 10.64 -4.92
N ASN A 70 -8.29 11.35 -6.02
CA ASN A 70 -9.42 11.89 -6.74
C ASN A 70 -10.05 10.81 -7.63
N TYR A 71 -11.06 10.11 -7.09
CA TYR A 71 -11.80 9.10 -7.83
C TYR A 71 -12.70 9.74 -8.89
N HIS A 72 -12.62 9.23 -10.11
CA HIS A 72 -13.51 9.61 -11.24
C HIS A 72 -13.88 8.36 -12.04
N GLU A 73 -14.81 8.50 -12.98
CA GLU A 73 -15.31 7.38 -13.82
C GLU A 73 -14.20 6.65 -14.61
N GLY A 74 -13.09 7.35 -14.89
CA GLY A 74 -11.92 6.81 -15.58
C GLY A 74 -10.93 6.07 -14.70
N THR A 75 -11.03 6.16 -13.36
CA THR A 75 -10.07 5.56 -12.43
C THR A 75 -9.98 4.05 -12.62
N CYS A 76 -8.78 3.54 -12.82
CA CYS A 76 -8.49 2.13 -13.07
C CYS A 76 -7.38 1.59 -12.16
N LEU A 77 -7.02 0.33 -12.33
CA LEU A 77 -6.08 -0.35 -11.44
C LEU A 77 -4.74 0.38 -11.34
N VAL A 78 -4.14 0.81 -12.46
CA VAL A 78 -2.82 1.48 -12.43
C VAL A 78 -2.86 2.78 -11.63
N ASP A 79 -3.95 3.55 -11.68
CA ASP A 79 -4.09 4.77 -10.90
C ASP A 79 -4.06 4.47 -9.40
N LEU A 80 -4.78 3.42 -8.97
CA LEU A 80 -4.82 2.98 -7.58
C LEU A 80 -3.47 2.43 -7.11
N MET A 81 -2.82 1.63 -7.95
CA MET A 81 -1.49 1.10 -7.68
C MET A 81 -0.49 2.24 -7.49
N MET A 82 -0.49 3.22 -8.38
CA MET A 82 0.43 4.34 -8.33
C MET A 82 0.15 5.30 -7.18
N HIS A 83 -1.13 5.57 -6.87
CA HIS A 83 -1.48 6.38 -5.72
C HIS A 83 -0.97 5.75 -4.41
N SER A 84 -1.32 4.49 -4.16
CA SER A 84 -0.86 3.76 -2.98
C SER A 84 0.66 3.57 -2.97
N GLY A 85 1.22 3.25 -4.14
CA GLY A 85 2.66 3.09 -4.33
C GLY A 85 3.45 4.38 -4.05
N LYS A 86 2.92 5.54 -4.45
CA LYS A 86 3.50 6.85 -4.16
C LYS A 86 3.61 7.09 -2.65
N ILE A 87 2.57 6.79 -1.90
CA ILE A 87 2.57 6.93 -0.45
C ILE A 87 3.62 6.01 0.19
N ASN A 88 3.65 4.74 -0.19
CA ASN A 88 4.62 3.78 0.35
C ASN A 88 6.06 4.15 -0.02
N TYR A 89 6.30 4.64 -1.24
CA TYR A 89 7.60 5.14 -1.67
C TYR A 89 8.06 6.31 -0.79
N VAL A 90 7.17 7.24 -0.49
CA VAL A 90 7.48 8.40 0.37
C VAL A 90 7.74 7.93 1.81
N VAL A 91 6.93 7.02 2.36
CA VAL A 91 7.16 6.44 3.71
C VAL A 91 8.53 5.74 3.78
N GLN A 92 8.87 4.96 2.76
CA GLN A 92 10.20 4.33 2.68
C GLN A 92 11.33 5.35 2.83
N HIS A 93 11.26 6.45 2.08
CA HIS A 93 12.31 7.47 2.08
C HIS A 93 12.33 8.30 3.37
N LEU A 94 11.16 8.63 3.94
CA LEU A 94 11.07 9.37 5.19
C LEU A 94 11.66 8.59 6.38
N LEU A 95 11.49 7.28 6.37
CA LEU A 95 11.96 6.41 7.47
C LEU A 95 13.33 5.79 7.19
N GLY A 96 13.92 6.06 6.02
CA GLY A 96 15.23 5.54 5.64
C GLY A 96 15.26 4.03 5.47
N TYR A 97 14.15 3.42 5.04
CA TYR A 97 14.09 1.99 4.77
C TYR A 97 14.80 1.65 3.46
N ASP A 98 15.53 0.55 3.46
CA ASP A 98 16.27 0.08 2.28
C ASP A 98 15.35 -0.47 1.18
N ASP A 99 14.16 -0.93 1.56
CA ASP A 99 13.23 -1.60 0.66
C ASP A 99 11.77 -1.18 0.88
N ILE A 100 10.99 -1.17 -0.21
CA ILE A 100 9.55 -0.87 -0.21
C ILE A 100 8.76 -1.82 0.69
N GLY A 101 9.14 -3.09 0.73
CA GLY A 101 8.45 -4.08 1.57
C GLY A 101 8.49 -3.72 3.05
N GLN A 102 9.57 -3.12 3.53
CA GLN A 102 9.65 -2.64 4.92
C GLN A 102 8.60 -1.55 5.21
N ALA A 103 8.43 -0.60 4.29
CA ALA A 103 7.39 0.42 4.42
C ALA A 103 5.98 -0.20 4.44
N MET A 104 5.76 -1.25 3.65
CA MET A 104 4.49 -1.97 3.56
C MET A 104 4.27 -3.00 4.69
N GLY A 105 5.31 -3.30 5.47
CA GLY A 105 5.26 -4.29 6.56
C GLY A 105 5.40 -5.73 6.11
N TYR A 106 5.94 -5.96 4.92
CA TYR A 106 6.26 -7.30 4.45
C TYR A 106 7.35 -7.96 5.29
N SER A 107 7.26 -9.26 5.46
CA SER A 107 8.36 -10.07 5.95
C SER A 107 9.52 -10.11 4.93
N ASP A 108 10.70 -10.51 5.39
CA ASP A 108 11.86 -10.69 4.48
C ASP A 108 11.56 -11.69 3.35
N GLN A 109 10.79 -12.75 3.65
CA GLN A 109 10.38 -13.75 2.68
C GLN A 109 9.43 -13.17 1.62
N GLU A 110 8.41 -12.42 2.03
CA GLU A 110 7.48 -11.75 1.11
C GLU A 110 8.19 -10.73 0.23
N ASN A 111 9.10 -9.98 0.83
CA ASN A 111 9.89 -8.98 0.12
C ASN A 111 10.83 -9.61 -0.91
N GLU A 112 11.50 -10.69 -0.53
CA GLU A 112 12.35 -11.45 -1.44
C GLU A 112 11.53 -12.09 -2.57
N TRP A 113 10.35 -12.64 -2.25
CA TRP A 113 9.44 -13.19 -3.24
C TRP A 113 9.02 -12.12 -4.27
N CYS A 114 8.61 -10.94 -3.82
CA CYS A 114 8.24 -9.83 -4.71
C CYS A 114 9.37 -9.47 -5.66
N ARG A 115 10.60 -9.34 -5.15
CA ARG A 115 11.78 -9.00 -5.96
C ARG A 115 12.11 -10.06 -7.00
N LYS A 116 12.02 -11.34 -6.62
CA LYS A 116 12.29 -12.47 -7.54
C LYS A 116 11.23 -12.59 -8.64
N ASN A 117 9.99 -12.27 -8.33
CA ASN A 117 8.86 -12.45 -9.24
C ASN A 117 8.38 -11.13 -9.88
N GLU A 118 9.12 -10.03 -9.72
CA GLU A 118 8.72 -8.69 -10.20
C GLU A 118 8.30 -8.71 -11.68
N LYS A 119 9.09 -9.37 -12.51
CA LYS A 119 8.83 -9.49 -13.94
C LYS A 119 7.58 -10.33 -14.22
N ASP A 120 7.45 -11.45 -13.57
CA ASP A 120 6.31 -12.38 -13.76
C ASP A 120 5.00 -11.74 -13.29
N ILE A 121 5.03 -10.99 -12.18
CA ILE A 121 3.89 -10.22 -11.70
C ILE A 121 3.47 -9.19 -12.76
N TRP A 122 4.43 -8.47 -13.32
CA TRP A 122 4.16 -7.47 -14.34
C TRP A 122 3.63 -8.08 -15.64
N GLU A 123 4.27 -9.13 -16.13
CA GLU A 123 3.81 -9.88 -17.31
C GLU A 123 2.39 -10.41 -17.12
N TYR A 124 2.07 -10.92 -15.92
CA TYR A 124 0.72 -11.37 -15.60
C TYR A 124 -0.31 -10.24 -15.66
N ILE A 125 -0.01 -9.07 -15.10
CA ILE A 125 -0.89 -7.89 -15.14
C ILE A 125 -1.16 -7.48 -16.60
N CYS A 126 -0.12 -7.41 -17.42
CA CYS A 126 -0.22 -7.01 -18.82
C CYS A 126 -0.93 -8.06 -19.70
N ALA A 127 -0.58 -9.32 -19.55
CA ALA A 127 -1.14 -10.42 -20.35
C ALA A 127 -2.65 -10.61 -20.14
N ASN A 128 -3.17 -10.20 -18.98
CA ASN A 128 -4.60 -10.26 -18.67
C ASN A 128 -5.33 -8.91 -18.85
N ASP A 129 -4.68 -7.91 -19.44
CA ASP A 129 -5.24 -6.56 -19.61
C ASP A 129 -5.73 -5.92 -18.29
N HIS A 130 -5.14 -6.29 -17.15
CA HIS A 130 -5.59 -5.82 -15.84
C HIS A 130 -5.17 -4.38 -15.54
N LEU A 131 -4.14 -3.86 -16.21
CA LEU A 131 -3.56 -2.54 -15.92
C LEU A 131 -4.62 -1.42 -15.91
N HIS A 132 -5.50 -1.43 -16.90
CA HIS A 132 -6.59 -0.46 -17.04
C HIS A 132 -7.96 -1.01 -16.59
N ALA A 133 -7.96 -2.13 -15.86
CA ALA A 133 -9.19 -2.72 -15.35
C ALA A 133 -9.88 -1.78 -14.35
N ARG A 134 -11.21 -1.71 -14.47
CA ARG A 134 -12.12 -0.99 -13.56
C ARG A 134 -13.01 -1.94 -12.79
N ASP A 135 -12.95 -3.22 -13.11
CA ASP A 135 -13.72 -4.25 -12.41
C ASP A 135 -13.28 -4.31 -10.93
N PRO A 136 -14.22 -4.11 -9.99
CA PRO A 136 -13.91 -4.14 -8.55
C PRO A 136 -13.30 -5.48 -8.10
N MET A 137 -13.63 -6.59 -8.76
CA MET A 137 -13.07 -7.89 -8.42
C MET A 137 -11.60 -7.96 -8.81
N VAL A 138 -11.24 -7.49 -10.02
CA VAL A 138 -9.85 -7.41 -10.47
C VAL A 138 -9.06 -6.47 -9.55
N ILE A 139 -9.57 -5.26 -9.29
CA ILE A 139 -8.94 -4.30 -8.40
C ILE A 139 -8.70 -4.92 -7.00
N ARG A 140 -9.69 -5.65 -6.50
CA ARG A 140 -9.60 -6.31 -5.20
C ARG A 140 -8.43 -7.27 -5.10
N TYR A 141 -8.09 -8.00 -6.15
CA TYR A 141 -6.97 -8.94 -6.13
C TYR A 141 -5.65 -8.27 -5.86
N TYR A 142 -5.46 -7.07 -6.36
CA TYR A 142 -4.19 -6.34 -6.25
C TYR A 142 -4.12 -5.37 -5.06
N MET A 143 -5.27 -4.79 -4.67
CA MET A 143 -5.30 -3.63 -3.77
C MET A 143 -5.89 -3.91 -2.39
N LYS A 144 -6.28 -5.14 -2.06
CA LYS A 144 -6.80 -5.47 -0.72
C LYS A 144 -5.77 -6.16 0.17
N PRO A 145 -5.86 -5.93 1.51
CA PRO A 145 -4.98 -6.56 2.49
C PRO A 145 -5.37 -8.03 2.75
N ALA A 146 -5.49 -8.81 1.70
CA ALA A 146 -5.77 -10.23 1.76
C ALA A 146 -4.82 -10.97 0.83
N PRO A 147 -4.31 -12.14 1.19
CA PRO A 147 -3.45 -12.93 0.32
C PRO A 147 -4.18 -13.21 -1.00
N THR A 148 -3.51 -12.97 -2.12
CA THR A 148 -4.00 -13.32 -3.45
C THR A 148 -3.65 -14.77 -3.72
N VAL A 149 -4.56 -15.67 -3.36
CA VAL A 149 -4.26 -17.11 -3.28
C VAL A 149 -4.12 -17.75 -4.65
N ASP A 150 -4.84 -17.31 -5.68
CA ASP A 150 -4.98 -18.11 -6.91
C ASP A 150 -4.24 -17.56 -8.14
N MET A 151 -4.02 -16.25 -8.24
CA MET A 151 -3.59 -15.64 -9.51
C MET A 151 -2.07 -15.65 -9.75
N LEU A 152 -1.26 -15.69 -8.70
CA LEU A 152 0.21 -15.67 -8.77
C LEU A 152 0.85 -16.83 -8.03
N GLY A 153 0.26 -18.03 -8.14
CA GLY A 153 0.78 -19.24 -7.52
C GLY A 153 0.61 -19.33 -6.01
N GLY A 154 -0.32 -18.56 -5.42
CA GLY A 154 -0.69 -18.66 -4.01
C GLY A 154 0.33 -18.12 -3.01
N GLN A 155 1.40 -17.48 -3.47
CA GLN A 155 2.48 -16.95 -2.62
C GLN A 155 2.59 -15.42 -2.66
N ALA A 156 1.77 -14.75 -3.46
CA ALA A 156 1.80 -13.30 -3.57
C ALA A 156 1.36 -12.64 -2.26
N PRO A 157 2.13 -11.70 -1.73
CA PRO A 157 1.74 -10.96 -0.54
C PRO A 157 0.48 -10.12 -0.77
N ALA A 158 -0.18 -9.76 0.33
CA ALA A 158 -1.28 -8.81 0.30
C ALA A 158 -0.82 -7.45 -0.27
N LEU A 159 -1.73 -6.70 -0.89
CA LEU A 159 -1.43 -5.38 -1.46
C LEU A 159 -0.33 -5.39 -2.53
N ILE A 160 -0.17 -6.48 -3.27
CA ILE A 160 0.88 -6.60 -4.29
C ILE A 160 0.81 -5.47 -5.33
N GLY A 161 -0.38 -4.96 -5.66
CA GLY A 161 -0.54 -3.80 -6.53
C GLY A 161 0.11 -2.54 -5.97
N SER A 162 0.05 -2.31 -4.67
CA SER A 162 0.71 -1.17 -4.03
C SER A 162 2.23 -1.30 -4.11
N TRP A 163 2.76 -2.52 -3.99
CA TRP A 163 4.19 -2.79 -4.17
C TRP A 163 4.63 -2.49 -5.61
N VAL A 164 3.91 -3.00 -6.61
CA VAL A 164 4.19 -2.71 -8.03
C VAL A 164 4.09 -1.20 -8.30
N GLY A 165 3.05 -0.54 -7.79
CA GLY A 165 2.90 0.90 -7.90
C GLY A 165 4.11 1.67 -7.34
N ALA A 166 4.64 1.25 -6.19
CA ALA A 166 5.83 1.87 -5.61
C ALA A 166 7.09 1.62 -6.47
N ARG A 167 7.18 0.45 -7.14
CA ARG A 167 8.27 0.17 -8.09
C ARG A 167 8.18 1.07 -9.35
N ILE A 168 6.96 1.31 -9.84
CA ILE A 168 6.71 2.26 -10.95
C ILE A 168 7.14 3.67 -10.53
N ILE A 169 6.71 4.14 -9.35
CA ILE A 169 7.13 5.44 -8.80
C ILE A 169 8.65 5.53 -8.64
N ALA A 170 9.30 4.48 -8.14
CA ALA A 170 10.75 4.45 -8.03
C ALA A 170 11.45 4.58 -9.41
N SER A 171 10.88 3.95 -10.45
CA SER A 171 11.37 4.09 -11.83
C SER A 171 11.16 5.51 -12.36
N TYR A 172 10.01 6.11 -12.10
CA TYR A 172 9.71 7.50 -12.43
C TYR A 172 10.72 8.46 -11.79
N MET A 173 10.93 8.34 -10.47
CA MET A 173 11.85 9.19 -9.71
C MET A 173 13.30 9.05 -10.15
N LYS A 174 13.74 7.87 -10.60
CA LYS A 174 15.09 7.68 -11.17
C LYS A 174 15.32 8.54 -12.42
N LYS A 175 14.27 8.79 -13.21
CA LYS A 175 14.34 9.64 -14.41
C LYS A 175 14.19 11.12 -14.10
N HIS A 176 13.48 11.45 -13.03
CA HIS A 176 13.19 12.83 -12.62
C HIS A 176 13.98 13.21 -11.36
N LYS A 177 15.31 13.21 -11.47
CA LYS A 177 16.24 13.38 -10.34
C LYS A 177 16.09 14.72 -9.59
N ASP A 178 15.59 15.74 -10.26
CA ASP A 178 15.37 17.07 -9.67
C ASP A 178 14.02 17.18 -8.96
N LEU A 179 13.14 16.19 -9.12
CA LEU A 179 11.83 16.18 -8.48
C LEU A 179 11.96 15.85 -6.99
N LYS A 180 11.47 16.73 -6.15
CA LYS A 180 11.47 16.52 -4.70
C LYS A 180 10.30 15.65 -4.27
N ILE A 181 10.45 14.95 -3.15
CA ILE A 181 9.38 14.11 -2.56
C ILE A 181 8.10 14.90 -2.31
N LYS A 182 8.21 16.17 -1.87
CA LYS A 182 7.05 17.03 -1.69
C LYS A 182 6.30 17.27 -3.01
N ASP A 183 7.03 17.52 -4.08
CA ASP A 183 6.43 17.78 -5.38
C ASP A 183 5.83 16.51 -5.97
N LEU A 184 6.47 15.34 -5.75
CA LEU A 184 5.92 14.04 -6.09
C LEU A 184 4.53 13.81 -5.45
N LEU A 185 4.33 14.19 -4.19
CA LEU A 185 3.06 14.01 -3.49
C LEU A 185 1.91 14.81 -4.12
N GLU A 186 2.21 15.97 -4.72
CA GLU A 186 1.22 16.83 -5.39
C GLU A 186 0.83 16.32 -6.80
N LEU A 187 1.63 15.43 -7.41
CA LEU A 187 1.32 14.89 -8.73
C LEU A 187 0.14 13.92 -8.67
N THR A 188 -0.82 14.11 -9.58
CA THR A 188 -2.06 13.31 -9.65
C THR A 188 -2.33 12.71 -11.03
N ASP A 189 -1.55 13.08 -12.05
CA ASP A 189 -1.65 12.47 -13.39
C ASP A 189 -0.85 11.16 -13.42
N TYR A 190 -1.47 10.11 -12.89
CA TYR A 190 -0.83 8.79 -12.77
C TYR A 190 -0.56 8.14 -14.13
N GLN A 191 -1.38 8.41 -15.14
CA GLN A 191 -1.18 7.85 -16.48
C GLN A 191 0.10 8.40 -17.11
N SER A 192 0.27 9.73 -17.12
CA SER A 192 1.51 10.36 -17.63
C SER A 192 2.74 9.90 -16.83
N MET A 193 2.64 9.84 -15.49
CA MET A 193 3.73 9.35 -14.63
C MET A 193 4.10 7.90 -14.95
N PHE A 194 3.09 7.05 -15.21
CA PHE A 194 3.32 5.67 -15.59
C PHE A 194 4.06 5.57 -16.93
N GLU A 195 3.59 6.25 -17.96
CA GLU A 195 4.21 6.28 -19.30
C GLU A 195 5.67 6.77 -19.22
N GLU A 196 5.90 7.87 -18.51
CA GLU A 196 7.23 8.45 -18.32
C GLU A 196 8.16 7.56 -17.49
N SER A 197 7.62 6.77 -16.55
CA SER A 197 8.40 5.85 -15.73
C SER A 197 9.20 4.86 -16.56
N GLY A 198 8.62 4.41 -17.69
CA GLY A 198 9.17 3.36 -18.54
C GLY A 198 9.45 2.07 -17.77
N TYR A 199 8.64 1.80 -16.75
CA TYR A 199 8.76 0.62 -15.92
C TYR A 199 8.52 -0.64 -16.75
N LEU A 200 9.50 -1.56 -16.67
CA LEU A 200 9.49 -2.87 -17.35
C LEU A 200 8.87 -2.82 -18.76
N LYS A 201 9.34 -1.89 -19.61
CA LYS A 201 8.92 -1.84 -21.01
C LYS A 201 9.09 -3.23 -21.61
N LEU A 202 7.96 -3.85 -21.98
CA LEU A 202 7.88 -5.08 -22.76
C LEU A 202 8.39 -4.82 -24.18
#